data_76fdcb999e5804f1bfbb04f3aa95f978
#
_entry.id   76fdcb999e5804f1bfbb04f3aa95f978
#
_cell.length_a   1.000
_cell.length_b   1.000
_cell.length_c   1.000
_cell.angle_alpha   90.00
_cell.angle_beta   90.00
_cell.angle_gamma   90.00
#
_symmetry.space_group_name_H-M   'P 1'
#
loop_
_entity.id
_entity.type
_entity.pdbx_description
1 polymer ?
#
loop_
_entity_poly.entity_id
_entity_poly.type
_entity_poly.pdbx_seq_one_letter_code
_entity_poly.pdbx_strand_id
1 'polypeptide(L)'
;MRASSTAKPLLDDLLGVISGITDDDLKKFFTTKTTKQRAGSGKVDKSLSIAINGLLKTRLAARGWATESPIFKGTEYGDEKLKGDKTKKNSKNPWRLDFAKADISVEVAFNHGEAIPWNLLKPVIAGELNHVDKAVQSEFGVVICATEAMKKAGNFDGAVGEYEKIIKYLKPLRNFLTVPMLIVGLEAPKTFRIDPDRRVVVPIL
;
A
#
# COMPACT_ATOMS: atom_id res chain seq x y z
N MET A 1 4.48 23.12 12.29
CA MET A 1 5.65 22.35 11.80
C MET A 1 5.82 22.66 10.32
N ARG A 2 7.00 23.09 9.89
CA ARG A 2 7.32 23.22 8.46
C ARG A 2 7.73 21.84 7.99
N ALA A 3 7.01 21.27 7.00
CA ALA A 3 7.52 20.12 6.27
C ALA A 3 8.94 20.43 5.81
N SER A 4 9.86 19.48 5.99
CA SER A 4 11.23 19.60 5.48
C SER A 4 11.19 20.02 4.02
N SER A 5 12.11 20.88 3.60
CA SER A 5 12.22 21.31 2.20
C SER A 5 12.39 20.12 1.22
N THR A 6 12.78 18.97 1.73
CA THR A 6 12.96 17.70 0.99
C THR A 6 11.68 16.89 0.81
N ALA A 7 10.69 17.04 1.72
CA ALA A 7 9.47 16.24 1.69
C ALA A 7 8.56 16.60 0.50
N LYS A 8 8.45 17.87 0.13
CA LYS A 8 7.57 18.29 -0.97
C LYS A 8 7.93 17.69 -2.33
N PRO A 9 9.17 17.75 -2.83
CA PRO A 9 9.55 17.11 -4.09
C PRO A 9 9.32 15.60 -4.10
N LEU A 10 9.55 14.93 -2.98
CA LEU A 10 9.31 13.48 -2.85
C LEU A 10 7.81 13.16 -2.88
N LEU A 11 7.00 13.99 -2.24
CA LEU A 11 5.55 13.84 -2.29
C LEU A 11 5.02 14.06 -3.70
N ASP A 12 5.50 15.10 -4.40
CA ASP A 12 5.14 15.37 -5.80
C ASP A 12 5.58 14.20 -6.71
N ASP A 13 6.75 13.59 -6.49
CA ASP A 13 7.22 12.38 -7.19
C ASP A 13 6.28 11.19 -6.96
N LEU A 14 5.89 10.92 -5.70
CA LEU A 14 4.95 9.87 -5.34
C LEU A 14 3.59 10.07 -5.99
N LEU A 15 3.02 11.26 -5.84
CA LEU A 15 1.71 11.60 -6.43
C LEU A 15 1.73 11.56 -7.95
N GLY A 16 2.85 11.96 -8.58
CA GLY A 16 3.07 11.82 -10.02
C GLY A 16 3.07 10.37 -10.48
N VAL A 17 3.63 9.45 -9.70
CA VAL A 17 3.56 8.01 -9.99
C VAL A 17 2.12 7.50 -9.88
N ILE A 18 1.41 7.89 -8.81
CA ILE A 18 0.03 7.44 -8.58
C ILE A 18 -0.89 7.94 -9.70
N SER A 19 -0.88 9.24 -9.98
CA SER A 19 -1.72 9.87 -11.00
C SER A 19 -1.37 9.44 -12.44
N GLY A 20 -0.15 8.99 -12.66
CA GLY A 20 0.30 8.45 -13.94
C GLY A 20 -0.13 6.99 -14.20
N ILE A 21 -0.79 6.32 -13.24
CA ILE A 21 -1.38 4.98 -13.47
C ILE A 21 -2.73 5.17 -14.18
N THR A 22 -2.80 4.73 -15.43
CA THR A 22 -3.99 4.85 -16.28
C THR A 22 -4.90 3.61 -16.18
N ASP A 23 -6.14 3.76 -16.65
CA ASP A 23 -7.06 2.62 -16.81
C ASP A 23 -6.47 1.50 -17.66
N ASP A 24 -5.73 1.88 -18.72
CA ASP A 24 -5.10 0.90 -19.63
C ASP A 24 -3.94 0.17 -18.95
N ASP A 25 -3.15 0.84 -18.12
CA ASP A 25 -2.14 0.18 -17.29
C ASP A 25 -2.77 -0.86 -16.37
N LEU A 26 -3.86 -0.49 -15.68
CA LEU A 26 -4.57 -1.38 -14.76
C LEU A 26 -5.17 -2.58 -15.50
N LYS A 27 -5.85 -2.35 -16.63
CA LYS A 27 -6.41 -3.41 -17.50
C LYS A 27 -5.34 -4.38 -17.96
N LYS A 28 -4.25 -3.84 -18.53
CA LYS A 28 -3.14 -4.65 -19.09
C LYS A 28 -2.49 -5.49 -18.00
N PHE A 29 -2.16 -4.89 -16.86
CA PHE A 29 -1.49 -5.60 -15.77
C PHE A 29 -2.40 -6.71 -15.21
N PHE A 30 -3.65 -6.38 -14.88
CA PHE A 30 -4.62 -7.33 -14.33
C PHE A 30 -4.86 -8.52 -15.27
N THR A 31 -5.14 -8.24 -16.56
CA THR A 31 -5.38 -9.27 -17.57
C THR A 31 -4.16 -10.17 -17.76
N THR A 32 -2.97 -9.60 -17.91
CA THR A 32 -1.72 -10.37 -18.06
C THR A 32 -1.50 -11.29 -16.85
N LYS A 33 -1.68 -10.77 -15.65
CA LYS A 33 -1.47 -11.53 -14.41
C LYS A 33 -2.47 -12.67 -14.26
N THR A 34 -3.76 -12.38 -14.44
CA THR A 34 -4.83 -13.38 -14.29
C THR A 34 -4.80 -14.45 -15.39
N THR A 35 -4.41 -14.09 -16.63
CA THR A 35 -4.19 -15.06 -17.70
C THR A 35 -3.07 -16.05 -17.36
N LYS A 36 -1.93 -15.55 -16.85
CA LYS A 36 -0.85 -16.43 -16.39
C LYS A 36 -1.30 -17.34 -15.23
N GLN A 37 -2.10 -16.82 -14.31
CA GLN A 37 -2.63 -17.62 -13.19
C GLN A 37 -3.61 -18.69 -13.64
N ARG A 38 -4.45 -18.42 -14.67
CA ARG A 38 -5.37 -19.42 -15.25
C ARG A 38 -4.63 -20.50 -16.04
N ALA A 39 -3.54 -20.17 -16.70
CA ALA A 39 -2.70 -21.15 -17.39
C ALA A 39 -1.93 -22.07 -16.44
N GLY A 40 -1.70 -21.61 -15.19
CA GLY A 40 -1.15 -22.42 -14.12
C GLY A 40 -2.27 -22.93 -13.19
N SER A 41 -1.98 -23.90 -12.35
CA SER A 41 -2.93 -24.46 -11.36
C SER A 41 -3.16 -23.54 -10.15
N GLY A 42 -2.79 -22.27 -10.23
CA GLY A 42 -2.83 -21.32 -9.14
C GLY A 42 -4.18 -20.63 -8.94
N LYS A 43 -4.39 -20.05 -7.73
CA LYS A 43 -5.57 -19.24 -7.44
C LYS A 43 -5.51 -17.94 -8.24
N VAL A 44 -6.59 -17.63 -8.95
CA VAL A 44 -6.73 -16.38 -9.72
C VAL A 44 -7.06 -15.22 -8.78
N ASP A 45 -6.30 -14.14 -8.89
CA ASP A 45 -6.58 -12.90 -8.13
C ASP A 45 -7.96 -12.36 -8.48
N LYS A 46 -8.63 -11.81 -7.46
CA LYS A 46 -10.03 -11.38 -7.58
C LYS A 46 -10.18 -9.90 -7.86
N SER A 47 -9.24 -9.07 -7.39
CA SER A 47 -9.39 -7.62 -7.36
C SER A 47 -8.25 -6.88 -8.03
N LEU A 48 -8.49 -5.60 -8.35
CA LEU A 48 -7.49 -4.69 -8.90
C LEU A 48 -6.31 -4.41 -7.96
N SER A 49 -6.38 -4.80 -6.69
CA SER A 49 -5.28 -4.61 -5.74
C SER A 49 -3.96 -5.16 -6.26
N ILE A 50 -3.99 -6.30 -6.97
CA ILE A 50 -2.79 -6.91 -7.55
C ILE A 50 -2.15 -6.03 -8.63
N ALA A 51 -2.98 -5.39 -9.46
CA ALA A 51 -2.50 -4.49 -10.51
C ALA A 51 -1.94 -3.20 -9.92
N ILE A 52 -2.66 -2.60 -8.97
CA ILE A 52 -2.22 -1.38 -8.30
C ILE A 52 -0.90 -1.61 -7.56
N ASN A 53 -0.82 -2.63 -6.71
CA ASN A 53 0.41 -2.97 -5.97
C ASN A 53 1.57 -3.26 -6.92
N GLY A 54 1.34 -4.00 -8.00
CA GLY A 54 2.38 -4.32 -8.97
C GLY A 54 2.90 -3.09 -9.72
N LEU A 55 2.00 -2.21 -10.15
CA LEU A 55 2.36 -0.97 -10.85
C LEU A 55 3.08 0.02 -9.93
N LEU A 56 2.57 0.22 -8.71
CA LEU A 56 3.23 1.06 -7.69
C LEU A 56 4.63 0.52 -7.40
N LYS A 57 4.76 -0.79 -7.14
CA LYS A 57 6.06 -1.42 -6.84
C LYS A 57 7.06 -1.22 -7.97
N THR A 58 6.65 -1.45 -9.22
CA THR A 58 7.53 -1.30 -10.37
C THR A 58 7.93 0.15 -10.60
N ARG A 59 6.97 1.08 -10.56
CA ARG A 59 7.21 2.48 -10.89
C ARG A 59 7.97 3.22 -9.79
N LEU A 60 7.66 2.96 -8.53
CA LEU A 60 8.35 3.57 -7.39
C LEU A 60 9.77 3.03 -7.24
N ALA A 61 9.98 1.71 -7.41
CA ALA A 61 11.33 1.14 -7.39
C ALA A 61 12.23 1.74 -8.48
N ALA A 62 11.69 1.96 -9.69
CA ALA A 62 12.42 2.61 -10.78
C ALA A 62 12.81 4.08 -10.47
N ARG A 63 12.14 4.71 -9.49
CA ARG A 63 12.44 6.05 -8.99
C ARG A 63 13.25 6.07 -7.68
N GLY A 64 13.81 4.92 -7.29
CA GLY A 64 14.65 4.79 -6.11
C GLY A 64 13.91 4.76 -4.78
N TRP A 65 12.59 4.44 -4.80
CA TRP A 65 11.85 4.14 -3.57
C TRP A 65 12.20 2.71 -3.12
N ALA A 66 12.59 2.57 -1.87
CA ALA A 66 12.76 1.26 -1.26
C ALA A 66 11.41 0.58 -1.09
N THR A 67 11.32 -0.71 -1.39
CA THR A 67 10.09 -1.52 -1.28
C THR A 67 10.20 -2.49 -0.12
N GLU A 68 9.10 -2.76 0.59
CA GLU A 68 9.07 -3.69 1.73
C GLU A 68 10.13 -3.30 2.79
N SER A 69 10.24 -2.01 3.08
CA SER A 69 11.31 -1.44 3.92
C SER A 69 11.10 -1.78 5.38
N PRO A 70 12.05 -2.42 6.07
CA PRO A 70 11.97 -2.60 7.51
C PRO A 70 12.00 -1.23 8.22
N ILE A 71 11.20 -1.06 9.27
CA ILE A 71 11.21 0.15 10.08
C ILE A 71 12.44 0.12 11.01
N PHE A 72 12.71 -1.02 11.62
CA PHE A 72 13.78 -1.20 12.60
C PHE A 72 14.99 -1.91 12.02
N LYS A 73 16.18 -1.63 12.57
CA LYS A 73 17.40 -2.39 12.34
C LYS A 73 17.47 -3.59 13.30
N GLY A 74 18.22 -4.61 12.90
CA GLY A 74 18.50 -5.79 13.72
C GLY A 74 17.44 -6.89 13.61
N THR A 75 17.77 -8.03 14.19
CA THR A 75 16.97 -9.27 14.12
C THR A 75 15.85 -9.32 15.14
N GLU A 76 15.89 -8.48 16.16
CA GLU A 76 14.93 -8.45 17.27
C GLU A 76 13.50 -8.18 16.81
N TYR A 77 13.33 -7.36 15.74
CA TYR A 77 12.03 -6.96 15.23
C TYR A 77 11.60 -7.65 13.94
N GLY A 78 12.30 -8.66 13.50
CA GLY A 78 11.87 -9.46 12.36
C GLY A 78 13.01 -9.85 11.41
N ASP A 79 12.71 -10.74 10.48
CA ASP A 79 13.61 -11.42 9.55
C ASP A 79 14.57 -12.44 10.21
N GLU A 80 14.34 -12.85 11.43
CA GLU A 80 14.89 -14.12 11.86
C GLU A 80 14.32 -15.20 10.93
N LYS A 81 15.11 -15.57 9.95
CA LYS A 81 15.03 -16.93 9.41
C LYS A 81 15.30 -17.83 10.59
N LEU A 82 14.26 -18.29 11.24
CA LEU A 82 14.37 -19.36 12.23
C LEU A 82 15.14 -20.48 11.55
N LYS A 83 16.45 -20.53 11.82
CA LYS A 83 17.34 -21.54 11.27
C LYS A 83 16.74 -22.89 11.61
N GLY A 84 16.15 -23.56 10.65
CA GLY A 84 15.65 -24.93 10.76
C GLY A 84 14.17 -25.17 10.49
N ASP A 85 13.27 -24.18 10.52
CA ASP A 85 11.86 -24.41 10.24
C ASP A 85 11.52 -24.17 8.77
N LYS A 86 11.56 -25.22 7.95
CA LYS A 86 11.18 -25.20 6.53
C LYS A 86 9.67 -24.98 6.32
N THR A 87 8.85 -25.03 7.37
CA THR A 87 7.40 -24.90 7.29
C THR A 87 6.90 -23.45 7.39
N LYS A 88 7.68 -22.55 7.98
CA LYS A 88 7.37 -21.13 8.10
C LYS A 88 7.96 -20.31 6.94
N LYS A 89 7.46 -20.56 5.75
CA LYS A 89 7.91 -19.92 4.52
C LYS A 89 7.68 -18.40 4.45
N ASN A 90 6.97 -17.77 5.39
CA ASN A 90 6.63 -16.35 5.36
C ASN A 90 6.22 -15.81 6.74
N SER A 91 7.11 -15.76 7.74
CA SER A 91 6.90 -14.77 8.79
C SER A 91 7.28 -13.41 8.18
N LYS A 92 6.31 -12.74 7.57
CA LYS A 92 6.50 -11.36 7.14
C LYS A 92 6.78 -10.55 8.39
N ASN A 93 7.94 -9.89 8.41
CA ASN A 93 8.23 -8.89 9.43
C ASN A 93 7.04 -7.90 9.47
N PRO A 94 6.28 -7.81 10.58
CA PRO A 94 5.13 -6.90 10.66
C PRO A 94 5.57 -5.42 10.66
N TRP A 95 6.84 -5.16 10.94
CA TRP A 95 7.45 -3.85 11.04
C TRP A 95 8.05 -3.40 9.70
N ARG A 96 7.29 -3.55 8.63
CA ARG A 96 7.67 -3.11 7.29
C ARG A 96 6.69 -2.09 6.75
N LEU A 97 7.23 -1.12 6.03
CA LEU A 97 6.49 -0.19 5.18
C LEU A 97 6.45 -0.74 3.76
N ASP A 98 5.36 -0.53 3.04
CA ASP A 98 5.28 -0.92 1.64
C ASP A 98 6.33 -0.17 0.80
N PHE A 99 6.51 1.13 1.06
CA PHE A 99 7.57 1.93 0.44
C PHE A 99 8.14 2.96 1.41
N ALA A 100 9.40 3.33 1.19
CA ALA A 100 10.04 4.44 1.88
C ALA A 100 11.08 5.11 0.98
N LYS A 101 11.24 6.43 1.12
CA LYS A 101 12.31 7.19 0.49
C LYS A 101 12.59 8.43 1.32
N ALA A 102 13.82 8.56 1.82
CA ALA A 102 14.23 9.64 2.72
C ALA A 102 13.17 9.87 3.81
N ASP A 103 12.60 11.07 3.88
CA ASP A 103 11.70 11.52 4.95
C ASP A 103 10.24 11.03 4.79
N ILE A 104 9.92 10.21 3.78
CA ILE A 104 8.55 9.75 3.50
C ILE A 104 8.44 8.24 3.66
N SER A 105 7.45 7.82 4.43
CA SER A 105 6.96 6.44 4.56
C SER A 105 5.59 6.28 3.91
N VAL A 106 5.36 5.13 3.25
CA VAL A 106 4.12 4.86 2.50
C VAL A 106 3.57 3.48 2.86
N GLU A 107 2.28 3.44 3.17
CA GLU A 107 1.49 2.22 3.33
C GLU A 107 0.41 2.13 2.24
N VAL A 108 0.20 0.94 1.69
CA VAL A 108 -0.88 0.65 0.73
C VAL A 108 -1.94 -0.21 1.41
N ALA A 109 -3.03 0.42 1.81
CA ALA A 109 -4.04 -0.13 2.72
C ALA A 109 -5.18 -0.80 1.94
N PHE A 110 -4.94 -2.00 1.41
CA PHE A 110 -5.97 -2.84 0.77
C PHE A 110 -6.34 -4.07 1.62
N ASN A 111 -6.05 -4.04 2.88
CA ASN A 111 -6.41 -5.07 3.86
C ASN A 111 -7.75 -4.75 4.54
N HIS A 112 -8.20 -5.66 5.41
CA HIS A 112 -9.46 -5.51 6.13
C HIS A 112 -9.49 -4.23 6.98
N GLY A 113 -10.68 -3.67 7.17
CA GLY A 113 -10.89 -2.43 7.91
C GLY A 113 -10.35 -2.44 9.34
N GLU A 114 -10.22 -3.61 9.95
CA GLU A 114 -9.58 -3.79 11.27
C GLU A 114 -8.10 -3.39 11.27
N ALA A 115 -7.44 -3.44 10.11
CA ALA A 115 -6.03 -3.03 9.97
C ALA A 115 -5.86 -1.52 9.79
N ILE A 116 -6.92 -0.73 9.69
CA ILE A 116 -6.84 0.73 9.52
C ILE A 116 -5.96 1.38 10.59
N PRO A 117 -6.15 1.12 11.90
CA PRO A 117 -5.29 1.72 12.93
C PRO A 117 -3.83 1.36 12.72
N TRP A 118 -3.56 0.10 12.35
CA TRP A 118 -2.21 -0.36 12.11
C TRP A 118 -1.54 0.33 10.92
N ASN A 119 -2.26 0.49 9.79
CA ASN A 119 -1.77 1.20 8.62
C ASN A 119 -1.48 2.69 8.91
N LEU A 120 -2.25 3.31 9.82
CA LEU A 120 -2.02 4.68 10.28
C LEU A 120 -0.84 4.78 11.26
N LEU A 121 -0.63 3.76 12.11
CA LEU A 121 0.42 3.79 13.14
C LEU A 121 1.81 3.46 12.60
N LYS A 122 1.95 2.63 11.57
CA LYS A 122 3.28 2.30 11.03
C LYS A 122 4.10 3.51 10.60
N PRO A 123 3.55 4.50 9.84
CA PRO A 123 4.27 5.74 9.55
C PRO A 123 4.65 6.53 10.81
N VAL A 124 3.80 6.52 11.83
CA VAL A 124 4.12 7.16 13.12
C VAL A 124 5.30 6.47 13.80
N ILE A 125 5.26 5.14 13.85
CA ILE A 125 6.36 4.34 14.42
C ILE A 125 7.67 4.59 13.65
N ALA A 126 7.60 4.74 12.34
CA ALA A 126 8.76 5.08 11.51
C ALA A 126 9.28 6.50 11.78
N GLY A 127 8.40 7.45 12.13
CA GLY A 127 8.75 8.85 12.39
C GLY A 127 9.23 9.14 13.81
N GLU A 128 8.66 8.45 14.80
CA GLU A 128 8.95 8.74 16.21
C GLU A 128 10.32 8.21 16.66
N LEU A 129 10.93 8.98 17.59
CA LEU A 129 12.17 8.56 18.25
C LEU A 129 11.82 7.64 19.43
N ASN A 130 11.69 6.36 19.19
CA ASN A 130 11.31 5.37 20.18
C ASN A 130 12.51 4.58 20.75
N HIS A 131 13.67 5.20 20.79
CA HIS A 131 14.92 4.67 21.38
C HIS A 131 15.37 3.30 20.80
N VAL A 132 14.97 3.02 19.57
CA VAL A 132 15.31 1.79 18.84
C VAL A 132 15.99 2.18 17.54
N ASP A 133 17.03 1.44 17.16
CA ASP A 133 17.74 1.65 15.90
C ASP A 133 16.82 1.42 14.70
N LYS A 134 16.66 2.44 13.88
CA LYS A 134 15.78 2.40 12.71
C LYS A 134 16.53 2.21 11.39
N ALA A 135 15.95 1.42 10.53
CA ALA A 135 16.36 1.35 9.12
C ALA A 135 15.70 2.49 8.30
N VAL A 136 14.51 2.93 8.72
CA VAL A 136 13.80 4.08 8.13
C VAL A 136 13.42 5.05 9.23
N GLN A 137 13.82 6.30 9.07
CA GLN A 137 13.36 7.43 9.87
C GLN A 137 12.62 8.38 8.93
N SER A 138 11.31 8.54 9.11
CA SER A 138 10.49 9.39 8.24
C SER A 138 9.88 10.56 9.02
N GLU A 139 9.68 11.68 8.34
CA GLU A 139 9.00 12.86 8.92
C GLU A 139 7.56 12.99 8.45
N PHE A 140 7.18 12.20 7.41
CA PHE A 140 5.89 12.31 6.78
C PHE A 140 5.36 10.92 6.38
N GLY A 141 4.09 10.64 6.70
CA GLY A 141 3.42 9.40 6.35
C GLY A 141 2.43 9.58 5.19
N VAL A 142 2.35 8.58 4.32
CA VAL A 142 1.32 8.50 3.28
C VAL A 142 0.60 7.17 3.37
N VAL A 143 -0.72 7.18 3.35
CA VAL A 143 -1.55 5.98 3.26
C VAL A 143 -2.33 6.03 1.96
N ILE A 144 -2.09 5.06 1.08
CA ILE A 144 -2.81 4.89 -0.20
C ILE A 144 -3.90 3.84 0.01
N CYS A 145 -5.15 4.16 -0.29
CA CYS A 145 -6.28 3.26 -0.11
C CYS A 145 -7.28 3.37 -1.27
N ALA A 146 -8.21 2.44 -1.35
CA ALA A 146 -9.31 2.52 -2.30
C ALA A 146 -10.41 3.44 -1.76
N THR A 147 -11.05 4.24 -2.62
CA THR A 147 -12.37 4.82 -2.31
C THR A 147 -13.45 3.74 -2.33
N GLU A 148 -14.65 4.02 -1.81
CA GLU A 148 -15.76 3.09 -1.90
C GLU A 148 -16.10 2.75 -3.37
N ALA A 149 -16.01 3.74 -4.27
CA ALA A 149 -16.20 3.55 -5.69
C ALA A 149 -15.14 2.61 -6.31
N MET A 150 -13.87 2.82 -5.99
CA MET A 150 -12.78 1.93 -6.42
C MET A 150 -12.95 0.51 -5.86
N LYS A 151 -13.34 0.39 -4.59
CA LYS A 151 -13.59 -0.90 -3.95
C LYS A 151 -14.63 -1.71 -4.72
N LYS A 152 -15.73 -1.08 -5.12
CA LYS A 152 -16.80 -1.71 -5.92
C LYS A 152 -16.33 -2.06 -7.33
N ALA A 153 -15.79 -1.07 -8.07
CA ALA A 153 -15.36 -1.25 -9.45
C ALA A 153 -14.20 -2.24 -9.59
N GLY A 154 -13.27 -2.22 -8.65
CA GLY A 154 -12.09 -3.08 -8.61
C GLY A 154 -12.30 -4.47 -8.02
N ASN A 155 -13.53 -4.82 -7.62
CA ASN A 155 -13.88 -6.09 -6.97
C ASN A 155 -13.01 -6.41 -5.75
N PHE A 156 -12.81 -5.42 -4.86
CA PHE A 156 -12.14 -5.67 -3.58
C PHE A 156 -13.07 -6.41 -2.63
N ASP A 157 -12.49 -7.07 -1.64
CA ASP A 157 -13.26 -7.70 -0.58
C ASP A 157 -14.13 -6.67 0.17
N GLY A 158 -15.34 -7.06 0.55
CA GLY A 158 -16.27 -6.19 1.28
C GLY A 158 -15.72 -5.67 2.61
N ALA A 159 -14.83 -6.42 3.24
CA ALA A 159 -14.20 -6.06 4.52
C ALA A 159 -13.02 -5.08 4.38
N VAL A 160 -12.53 -4.82 3.16
CA VAL A 160 -11.42 -3.86 2.92
C VAL A 160 -11.79 -2.47 3.45
N GLY A 161 -10.86 -1.86 4.20
CA GLY A 161 -10.98 -0.49 4.64
C GLY A 161 -10.87 0.48 3.45
N GLU A 162 -11.90 1.31 3.25
CA GLU A 162 -11.92 2.33 2.22
C GLU A 162 -11.57 3.72 2.79
N TYR A 163 -11.27 4.66 1.89
CA TYR A 163 -10.89 6.04 2.20
C TYR A 163 -11.89 6.70 3.16
N GLU A 164 -13.18 6.59 2.89
CA GLU A 164 -14.27 7.19 3.65
C GLU A 164 -14.30 6.66 5.11
N LYS A 165 -13.89 5.42 5.29
CA LYS A 165 -13.76 4.80 6.61
C LYS A 165 -12.47 5.23 7.31
N ILE A 166 -11.35 5.28 6.60
CA ILE A 166 -10.06 5.74 7.15
C ILE A 166 -10.17 7.16 7.69
N ILE A 167 -10.82 8.07 6.95
CA ILE A 167 -11.02 9.47 7.41
C ILE A 167 -11.76 9.53 8.75
N LYS A 168 -12.70 8.61 9.01
CA LYS A 168 -13.41 8.56 10.31
C LYS A 168 -12.49 8.16 11.47
N TYR A 169 -11.42 7.42 11.22
CA TYR A 169 -10.43 7.04 12.24
C TYR A 169 -9.46 8.17 12.60
N LEU A 170 -9.25 9.15 11.70
CA LEU A 170 -8.26 10.21 11.95
C LEU A 170 -8.63 11.05 13.19
N LYS A 171 -9.90 11.38 13.38
CA LYS A 171 -10.34 12.21 14.52
C LYS A 171 -10.08 11.54 15.87
N PRO A 172 -10.53 10.30 16.13
CA PRO A 172 -10.24 9.64 17.41
C PRO A 172 -8.75 9.30 17.60
N LEU A 173 -8.00 9.07 16.52
CA LEU A 173 -6.58 8.73 16.60
C LEU A 173 -5.65 9.94 16.59
N ARG A 174 -6.16 11.17 16.47
CA ARG A 174 -5.33 12.38 16.27
C ARG A 174 -4.19 12.57 17.29
N ASN A 175 -4.40 12.14 18.53
CA ASN A 175 -3.39 12.27 19.59
C ASN A 175 -2.27 11.21 19.46
N PHE A 176 -2.49 10.17 18.68
CA PHE A 176 -1.51 9.11 18.38
C PHE A 176 -0.81 9.33 17.04
N LEU A 177 -1.40 10.16 16.16
CA LEU A 177 -0.84 10.46 14.85
C LEU A 177 0.05 11.70 14.95
N THR A 178 1.22 11.53 15.56
CA THR A 178 2.19 12.60 15.85
C THR A 178 3.00 13.01 14.62
N VAL A 179 2.98 12.20 13.56
CA VAL A 179 3.62 12.48 12.28
C VAL A 179 2.58 13.03 11.30
N PRO A 180 2.89 14.11 10.54
CA PRO A 180 2.00 14.58 9.48
C PRO A 180 1.68 13.47 8.48
N MET A 181 0.41 13.33 8.09
CA MET A 181 -0.05 12.26 7.23
C MET A 181 -0.90 12.76 6.06
N LEU A 182 -0.71 12.15 4.90
CA LEU A 182 -1.57 12.29 3.74
C LEU A 182 -2.32 10.97 3.49
N ILE A 183 -3.63 11.06 3.36
CA ILE A 183 -4.46 9.92 2.95
C ILE A 183 -4.83 10.11 1.48
N VAL A 184 -4.44 9.15 0.64
CA VAL A 184 -4.70 9.17 -0.81
C VAL A 184 -5.75 8.11 -1.13
N GLY A 185 -6.96 8.55 -1.49
CA GLY A 185 -8.03 7.69 -1.99
C GLY A 185 -7.89 7.49 -3.49
N LEU A 186 -7.77 6.24 -3.94
CA LEU A 186 -7.74 5.92 -5.36
C LEU A 186 -9.17 5.85 -5.91
N GLU A 187 -9.42 6.63 -6.95
CA GLU A 187 -10.71 6.68 -7.62
C GLU A 187 -10.94 5.44 -8.52
N ALA A 188 -12.22 5.12 -8.75
CA ALA A 188 -12.61 4.03 -9.63
C ALA A 188 -12.11 4.27 -11.07
N PRO A 189 -11.76 3.20 -11.80
CA PRO A 189 -11.53 3.29 -13.23
C PRO A 189 -12.77 3.87 -13.95
N LYS A 190 -12.54 4.69 -14.97
CA LYS A 190 -13.61 5.34 -15.72
C LYS A 190 -14.15 4.48 -16.86
N THR A 191 -13.35 3.56 -17.38
CA THR A 191 -13.65 2.82 -18.61
C THR A 191 -13.96 1.36 -18.39
N PHE A 192 -13.75 0.83 -17.18
CA PHE A 192 -13.95 -0.59 -16.91
C PHE A 192 -14.21 -0.87 -15.42
N ARG A 193 -14.71 -2.06 -15.15
CA ARG A 193 -14.78 -2.67 -13.81
C ARG A 193 -14.35 -4.13 -13.87
N ILE A 194 -14.14 -4.73 -12.73
CA ILE A 194 -13.88 -6.18 -12.62
C ILE A 194 -15.20 -6.90 -12.39
N ASP A 195 -15.48 -7.87 -13.24
CA ASP A 195 -16.60 -8.78 -13.03
C ASP A 195 -16.28 -9.71 -11.83
N PRO A 196 -17.14 -9.75 -10.79
CA PRO A 196 -16.85 -10.46 -9.55
C PRO A 196 -16.82 -11.99 -9.74
N ASP A 197 -17.66 -12.51 -10.62
CA ASP A 197 -17.80 -13.97 -10.83
C ASP A 197 -16.72 -14.50 -11.76
N ARG A 198 -16.56 -13.84 -12.91
CA ARG A 198 -15.60 -14.23 -13.95
C ARG A 198 -14.17 -13.77 -13.65
N ARG A 199 -14.00 -12.76 -12.81
CA ARG A 199 -12.71 -12.12 -12.48
C ARG A 199 -11.97 -11.66 -13.73
N VAL A 200 -12.71 -10.95 -14.58
CA VAL A 200 -12.22 -10.38 -15.84
C VAL A 200 -12.56 -8.89 -15.89
N VAL A 201 -11.84 -8.18 -16.74
CA VAL A 201 -12.14 -6.80 -17.08
C VAL A 201 -13.41 -6.76 -17.95
N VAL A 202 -14.37 -5.91 -17.58
CA VAL A 202 -15.56 -5.60 -18.39
C VAL A 202 -15.70 -4.10 -18.56
N PRO A 203 -16.14 -3.60 -19.72
CA PRO A 203 -16.33 -2.18 -19.94
C PRO A 203 -17.45 -1.63 -19.04
N ILE A 204 -17.36 -0.36 -18.71
CA ILE A 204 -18.47 0.43 -18.18
C ILE A 204 -19.20 1.02 -19.39
N LEU A 205 -20.49 0.69 -19.53
CA LEU A 205 -21.37 1.19 -20.59
C LEU A 205 -21.90 2.58 -20.22
#